data_491c42dc5aac8b103a707233efaf5b2e
#
_entry.id   491c42dc5aac8b103a707233efaf5b2e
#
_cell.length_a   1.000
_cell.length_b   1.000
_cell.length_c   1.000
_cell.angle_alpha   90.00
_cell.angle_beta   90.00
_cell.angle_gamma   90.00
#
_symmetry.space_group_name_H-M   'P 1'
#
loop_
_entity.id
_entity.type
_entity.pdbx_description
1 polymer ?
#
loop_
_entity_poly.entity_id
_entity_poly.type
_entity_poly.pdbx_seq_one_letter_code
_entity_poly.pdbx_strand_id
1 'polypeptide(L)'
;MTKANIVPYQLVIFDVDGTLIDSFGLFVDLLNTYADKYGYEVLEHERIEQLRALSPRQIRQALNLSFFDTLRLMYDCKKSMQQHADTPQLFEGVEDLLKQLKAQGVVLAVVTSNTRENCLCYFGAELFACFDYMECNASIYGKVRQIKKIMQRSGCGAHQALYVGDQIIDIQSAHKNKIRSAAVTWGFNHEAALRRHHPHMILHTVTELRQVLMDRSMSNSA
;
A
#
# COMPACT_ATOMS: atom_id res chain seq x y z
N MET A 1 -25.26 -4.52 -29.27
CA MET A 1 -25.23 -4.31 -27.80
C MET A 1 -23.91 -4.87 -27.29
N THR A 2 -22.94 -4.00 -27.08
CA THR A 2 -21.63 -4.35 -26.50
C THR A 2 -21.87 -4.83 -25.07
N LYS A 3 -21.53 -6.08 -24.76
CA LYS A 3 -21.55 -6.59 -23.38
C LYS A 3 -20.64 -5.67 -22.57
N ALA A 4 -21.20 -4.93 -21.62
CA ALA A 4 -20.42 -4.14 -20.68
C ALA A 4 -19.35 -5.04 -20.05
N ASN A 5 -18.09 -4.61 -20.06
CA ASN A 5 -16.99 -5.32 -19.42
C ASN A 5 -17.23 -5.23 -17.90
N ILE A 6 -17.83 -6.27 -17.31
CA ILE A 6 -18.04 -6.32 -15.86
C ILE A 6 -16.72 -6.76 -15.24
N VAL A 7 -16.00 -5.83 -14.63
CA VAL A 7 -14.84 -6.12 -13.78
C VAL A 7 -15.32 -6.60 -12.41
N PRO A 8 -14.59 -7.48 -11.71
CA PRO A 8 -15.01 -8.04 -10.43
C PRO A 8 -15.13 -6.98 -9.33
N TYR A 9 -14.37 -5.87 -9.42
CA TYR A 9 -14.40 -4.78 -8.46
C TYR A 9 -14.66 -3.45 -9.16
N GLN A 10 -15.56 -2.65 -8.58
CA GLN A 10 -15.86 -1.29 -9.07
C GLN A 10 -14.93 -0.23 -8.46
N LEU A 11 -14.38 -0.53 -7.29
CA LEU A 11 -13.42 0.30 -6.57
C LEU A 11 -12.20 -0.53 -6.17
N VAL A 12 -11.02 -0.07 -6.55
CA VAL A 12 -9.75 -0.64 -6.07
C VAL A 12 -8.97 0.44 -5.33
N ILE A 13 -8.66 0.17 -4.07
CA ILE A 13 -7.91 1.06 -3.20
C ILE A 13 -6.51 0.47 -3.00
N PHE A 14 -5.47 1.23 -3.32
CA PHE A 14 -4.09 0.79 -3.20
C PHE A 14 -3.36 1.50 -2.06
N ASP A 15 -2.47 0.78 -1.39
CA ASP A 15 -1.29 1.39 -0.78
C ASP A 15 -0.29 1.80 -1.86
N VAL A 16 0.72 2.59 -1.50
CA VAL A 16 1.74 3.09 -2.44
C VAL A 16 3.08 2.39 -2.20
N ASP A 17 3.70 2.66 -1.06
CA ASP A 17 5.03 2.19 -0.72
C ASP A 17 5.03 0.67 -0.50
N GLY A 18 5.85 -0.07 -1.25
CA GLY A 18 5.88 -1.53 -1.22
C GLY A 18 4.72 -2.22 -1.95
N THR A 19 3.75 -1.47 -2.48
CA THR A 19 2.60 -2.01 -3.21
C THR A 19 2.64 -1.63 -4.69
N LEU A 20 2.67 -0.34 -5.00
CA LEU A 20 2.78 0.21 -6.35
C LEU A 20 4.20 0.66 -6.67
N ILE A 21 4.94 1.09 -5.65
CA ILE A 21 6.29 1.67 -5.73
C ILE A 21 7.26 0.80 -4.94
N ASP A 22 8.39 0.44 -5.58
CA ASP A 22 9.52 -0.23 -4.92
C ASP A 22 10.35 0.79 -4.12
N SER A 23 9.89 1.08 -2.92
CA SER A 23 10.53 2.04 -2.01
C SER A 23 11.18 1.38 -0.79
N PHE A 24 11.17 0.04 -0.70
CA PHE A 24 11.63 -0.67 0.50
C PHE A 24 13.12 -0.42 0.77
N GLY A 25 13.98 -0.57 -0.25
CA GLY A 25 15.41 -0.33 -0.11
C GLY A 25 15.72 1.09 0.38
N LEU A 26 15.17 2.10 -0.30
CA LEU A 26 15.33 3.49 0.11
C LEU A 26 14.83 3.73 1.54
N PHE A 27 13.71 3.14 1.93
CA PHE A 27 13.19 3.30 3.28
C PHE A 27 14.12 2.72 4.34
N VAL A 28 14.74 1.56 4.09
CA VAL A 28 15.76 0.95 4.98
C VAL A 28 16.99 1.85 5.09
N ASP A 29 17.49 2.37 3.97
CA ASP A 29 18.66 3.27 3.95
C ASP A 29 18.40 4.54 4.77
N LEU A 30 17.19 5.10 4.65
CA LEU A 30 16.79 6.26 5.44
C LEU A 30 16.63 5.93 6.94
N LEU A 31 16.08 4.77 7.29
CA LEU A 31 16.07 4.33 8.68
C LEU A 31 17.50 4.27 9.21
N ASN A 32 18.43 3.64 8.49
CA ASN A 32 19.83 3.55 8.91
C ASN A 32 20.53 4.90 9.01
N THR A 33 20.21 5.83 8.11
CA THR A 33 20.72 7.22 8.17
C THR A 33 20.30 7.92 9.48
N TYR A 34 19.14 7.60 10.00
CA TYR A 34 18.61 8.22 11.22
C TYR A 34 18.82 7.38 12.50
N ALA A 35 19.50 6.24 12.42
CA ALA A 35 19.67 5.32 13.54
C ALA A 35 20.31 6.01 14.77
N ASP A 36 21.43 6.69 14.58
CA ASP A 36 22.15 7.42 15.65
C ASP A 36 21.28 8.54 16.26
N LYS A 37 20.59 9.32 15.41
CA LYS A 37 19.71 10.43 15.86
C LYS A 37 18.58 9.96 16.78
N TYR A 38 18.06 8.76 16.54
CA TYR A 38 16.91 8.19 17.28
C TYR A 38 17.29 7.11 18.28
N GLY A 39 18.60 6.82 18.42
CA GLY A 39 19.16 5.96 19.46
C GLY A 39 18.85 4.48 19.28
N TYR A 40 18.81 3.98 18.03
CA TYR A 40 18.78 2.55 17.74
C TYR A 40 19.97 2.14 16.87
N GLU A 41 20.28 0.85 16.91
CA GLU A 41 21.39 0.30 16.12
C GLU A 41 21.05 0.28 14.63
N VAL A 42 22.08 0.45 13.79
CA VAL A 42 21.97 0.29 12.33
C VAL A 42 21.38 -1.10 12.05
N LEU A 43 20.40 -1.13 11.16
CA LEU A 43 19.64 -2.33 10.82
C LEU A 43 20.41 -3.13 9.78
N GLU A 44 21.08 -4.18 10.24
CA GLU A 44 21.70 -5.19 9.39
C GLU A 44 20.64 -6.09 8.75
N HIS A 45 21.00 -6.77 7.66
CA HIS A 45 20.08 -7.59 6.86
C HIS A 45 19.23 -8.55 7.71
N GLU A 46 19.86 -9.28 8.63
CA GLU A 46 19.15 -10.24 9.50
C GLU A 46 18.10 -9.54 10.37
N ARG A 47 18.43 -8.34 10.89
CA ARG A 47 17.51 -7.55 11.71
C ARG A 47 16.34 -7.01 10.89
N ILE A 48 16.61 -6.56 9.65
CA ILE A 48 15.59 -6.13 8.71
C ILE A 48 14.60 -7.26 8.45
N GLU A 49 15.09 -8.47 8.15
CA GLU A 49 14.23 -9.63 7.91
C GLU A 49 13.35 -9.99 9.10
N GLN A 50 13.88 -9.88 10.33
CA GLN A 50 13.07 -10.04 11.55
C GLN A 50 11.97 -8.97 11.65
N LEU A 51 12.29 -7.71 11.36
CA LEU A 51 11.32 -6.60 11.43
C LEU A 51 10.21 -6.72 10.38
N ARG A 52 10.51 -7.28 9.21
CA ARG A 52 9.50 -7.56 8.17
C ARG A 52 8.40 -8.53 8.60
N ALA A 53 8.61 -9.29 9.68
CA ALA A 53 7.60 -10.15 10.27
C ALA A 53 6.64 -9.43 11.23
N LEU A 54 6.85 -8.15 11.50
CA LEU A 54 6.22 -7.38 12.57
C LEU A 54 5.29 -6.29 12.02
N SER A 55 4.28 -5.95 12.83
CA SER A 55 3.46 -4.76 12.60
C SER A 55 4.22 -3.48 12.99
N PRO A 56 3.83 -2.29 12.49
CA PRO A 56 4.49 -1.02 12.83
C PRO A 56 4.60 -0.76 14.34
N ARG A 57 3.59 -1.19 15.12
CA ARG A 57 3.63 -1.08 16.59
C ARG A 57 4.71 -1.98 17.21
N GLN A 58 4.85 -3.19 16.70
CA GLN A 58 5.88 -4.14 17.18
C GLN A 58 7.27 -3.68 16.75
N ILE A 59 7.44 -3.15 15.53
CA ILE A 59 8.70 -2.55 15.05
C ILE A 59 9.12 -1.42 15.99
N ARG A 60 8.22 -0.51 16.32
CA ARG A 60 8.49 0.56 17.29
C ARG A 60 9.00 0.02 18.62
N GLN A 61 8.37 -1.04 19.14
CA GLN A 61 8.79 -1.67 20.40
C GLN A 61 10.16 -2.36 20.25
N ALA A 62 10.39 -3.07 19.15
CA ALA A 62 11.63 -3.79 18.86
C ALA A 62 12.84 -2.87 18.68
N LEU A 63 12.60 -1.62 18.24
CA LEU A 63 13.61 -0.56 18.14
C LEU A 63 13.66 0.34 19.38
N ASN A 64 12.89 0.01 20.44
CA ASN A 64 12.80 0.80 21.68
C ASN A 64 12.49 2.28 21.46
N LEU A 65 11.71 2.60 20.42
CA LEU A 65 11.34 3.97 20.10
C LEU A 65 10.11 4.42 20.90
N SER A 66 10.13 5.66 21.39
CA SER A 66 8.92 6.28 21.91
C SER A 66 7.90 6.53 20.79
N PHE A 67 6.64 6.75 21.15
CA PHE A 67 5.62 7.11 20.15
C PHE A 67 5.98 8.39 19.40
N PHE A 68 6.46 9.39 20.12
CA PHE A 68 6.82 10.68 19.52
C PHE A 68 8.06 10.59 18.63
N ASP A 69 9.07 9.80 19.02
CA ASP A 69 10.26 9.60 18.20
C ASP A 69 9.92 8.84 16.92
N THR A 70 9.02 7.87 16.99
CA THR A 70 8.51 7.20 15.79
C THR A 70 7.85 8.17 14.81
N LEU A 71 7.01 9.10 15.32
CA LEU A 71 6.37 10.10 14.45
C LEU A 71 7.40 11.05 13.83
N ARG A 72 8.40 11.47 14.60
CA ARG A 72 9.49 12.34 14.09
C ARG A 72 10.36 11.60 13.08
N LEU A 73 10.75 10.36 13.36
CA LEU A 73 11.50 9.51 12.43
C LEU A 73 10.74 9.35 11.11
N MET A 74 9.44 9.03 11.16
CA MET A 74 8.62 8.92 9.96
C MET A 74 8.50 10.24 9.19
N TYR A 75 8.43 11.37 9.89
CA TYR A 75 8.45 12.68 9.26
C TYR A 75 9.78 12.95 8.55
N ASP A 76 10.91 12.67 9.22
CA ASP A 76 12.25 12.86 8.66
C ASP A 76 12.47 11.94 7.43
N CYS A 77 12.10 10.66 7.53
CA CYS A 77 12.17 9.74 6.39
C CYS A 77 11.36 10.25 5.20
N LYS A 78 10.10 10.67 5.40
CA LYS A 78 9.26 11.21 4.32
C LYS A 78 9.84 12.45 3.67
N LYS A 79 10.42 13.34 4.46
CA LYS A 79 11.09 14.54 3.96
C LYS A 79 12.32 14.19 3.13
N SER A 80 13.10 13.21 3.58
CA SER A 80 14.29 12.76 2.84
C SER A 80 13.92 11.96 1.58
N MET A 81 12.84 11.19 1.61
CA MET A 81 12.31 10.53 0.40
C MET A 81 12.00 11.54 -0.71
N GLN A 82 11.54 12.73 -0.36
CA GLN A 82 11.29 13.80 -1.34
C GLN A 82 12.56 14.28 -2.05
N GLN A 83 13.71 14.22 -1.37
CA GLN A 83 15.01 14.57 -1.93
C GLN A 83 15.57 13.47 -2.84
N HIS A 84 15.04 12.26 -2.75
CA HIS A 84 15.43 11.08 -3.52
C HIS A 84 14.27 10.60 -4.42
N ALA A 85 13.38 11.51 -4.81
CA ALA A 85 12.14 11.19 -5.52
C ALA A 85 12.35 10.47 -6.87
N ASP A 86 13.53 10.57 -7.46
CA ASP A 86 13.88 9.88 -8.72
C ASP A 86 14.31 8.41 -8.50
N THR A 87 14.47 7.97 -7.25
CA THR A 87 15.02 6.64 -6.93
C THR A 87 13.97 5.53 -6.86
N PRO A 88 12.83 5.68 -6.14
CA PRO A 88 11.79 4.65 -6.12
C PRO A 88 11.07 4.56 -7.47
N GLN A 89 10.98 3.36 -8.01
CA GLN A 89 10.35 3.08 -9.28
C GLN A 89 9.01 2.35 -9.07
N LEU A 90 8.12 2.46 -10.04
CA LEU A 90 6.95 1.58 -10.11
C LEU A 90 7.41 0.12 -10.22
N PHE A 91 6.73 -0.79 -9.52
CA PHE A 91 6.90 -2.20 -9.81
C PHE A 91 6.52 -2.48 -11.27
N GLU A 92 7.25 -3.39 -11.92
CA GLU A 92 7.02 -3.74 -13.32
C GLU A 92 5.57 -4.15 -13.58
N GLY A 93 4.97 -3.55 -14.59
CA GLY A 93 3.59 -3.81 -15.00
C GLY A 93 2.51 -3.05 -14.23
N VAL A 94 2.85 -2.29 -13.18
CA VAL A 94 1.87 -1.48 -12.40
C VAL A 94 1.27 -0.37 -13.25
N GLU A 95 2.08 0.35 -14.02
CA GLU A 95 1.59 1.44 -14.88
C GLU A 95 0.52 0.94 -15.86
N ASP A 96 0.82 -0.13 -16.58
CA ASP A 96 -0.11 -0.75 -17.52
C ASP A 96 -1.39 -1.24 -16.84
N LEU A 97 -1.25 -1.82 -15.63
CA LEU A 97 -2.40 -2.28 -14.85
C LEU A 97 -3.33 -1.11 -14.50
N LEU A 98 -2.81 -0.03 -13.98
CA LEU A 98 -3.60 1.14 -13.59
C LEU A 98 -4.31 1.77 -14.80
N LYS A 99 -3.60 1.94 -15.92
CA LYS A 99 -4.18 2.44 -17.18
C LYS A 99 -5.31 1.54 -17.70
N GLN A 100 -5.13 0.22 -17.65
CA GLN A 100 -6.15 -0.74 -18.08
C GLN A 100 -7.39 -0.74 -17.18
N LEU A 101 -7.20 -0.70 -15.85
CA LEU A 101 -8.32 -0.59 -14.90
C LEU A 101 -9.11 0.70 -15.12
N LYS A 102 -8.42 1.82 -15.30
CA LYS A 102 -9.05 3.11 -15.60
C LYS A 102 -9.85 3.07 -16.90
N ALA A 103 -9.30 2.49 -17.95
CA ALA A 103 -9.99 2.33 -19.24
C ALA A 103 -11.25 1.43 -19.14
N GLN A 104 -11.31 0.54 -18.17
CA GLN A 104 -12.48 -0.30 -17.88
C GLN A 104 -13.51 0.39 -16.94
N GLY A 105 -13.27 1.62 -16.54
CA GLY A 105 -14.17 2.39 -15.68
C GLY A 105 -14.09 2.03 -14.21
N VAL A 106 -13.03 1.34 -13.78
CA VAL A 106 -12.78 1.07 -12.35
C VAL A 106 -12.42 2.37 -11.65
N VAL A 107 -13.04 2.63 -10.52
CA VAL A 107 -12.67 3.73 -9.64
C VAL A 107 -11.36 3.38 -8.94
N LEU A 108 -10.31 4.17 -9.17
CA LEU A 108 -9.00 3.96 -8.58
C LEU A 108 -8.78 4.92 -7.42
N ALA A 109 -8.31 4.39 -6.31
CA ALA A 109 -8.04 5.18 -5.13
C ALA A 109 -6.70 4.80 -4.47
N VAL A 110 -6.12 5.76 -3.77
CA VAL A 110 -4.90 5.57 -2.96
C VAL A 110 -5.19 5.93 -1.51
N VAL A 111 -4.69 5.09 -0.60
CA VAL A 111 -4.58 5.42 0.83
C VAL A 111 -3.17 5.10 1.29
N THR A 112 -2.37 6.12 1.49
CA THR A 112 -0.95 5.97 1.85
C THR A 112 -0.57 6.81 3.06
N SER A 113 0.45 6.36 3.78
CA SER A 113 1.10 7.19 4.81
C SER A 113 2.03 8.25 4.19
N ASN A 114 2.36 8.14 2.91
CA ASN A 114 3.24 9.07 2.21
C ASN A 114 2.55 10.42 1.93
N THR A 115 3.32 11.41 1.50
CA THR A 115 2.80 12.74 1.13
C THR A 115 2.24 12.74 -0.29
N ARG A 116 1.40 13.73 -0.59
CA ARG A 116 0.85 13.92 -1.94
C ARG A 116 1.94 14.29 -2.95
N GLU A 117 2.89 15.09 -2.49
CA GLU A 117 4.05 15.54 -3.27
C GLU A 117 4.91 14.36 -3.69
N ASN A 118 5.25 13.46 -2.75
CA ASN A 118 6.01 12.25 -3.07
C ASN A 118 5.24 11.35 -4.06
N CYS A 119 3.95 11.16 -3.85
CA CYS A 119 3.12 10.39 -4.78
C CYS A 119 3.12 11.00 -6.19
N LEU A 120 3.04 12.34 -6.30
CA LEU A 120 3.10 13.02 -7.59
C LEU A 120 4.46 12.81 -8.28
N CYS A 121 5.57 12.86 -7.52
CA CYS A 121 6.89 12.57 -8.05
C CYS A 121 7.01 11.12 -8.56
N TYR A 122 6.51 10.16 -7.80
CA TYR A 122 6.61 8.74 -8.16
C TYR A 122 5.77 8.35 -9.38
N PHE A 123 4.53 8.85 -9.46
CA PHE A 123 3.61 8.50 -10.53
C PHE A 123 3.76 9.38 -11.78
N GLY A 124 4.34 10.56 -11.65
CA GLY A 124 4.23 11.59 -12.67
C GLY A 124 2.79 12.08 -12.87
N ALA A 125 2.61 13.17 -13.59
CA ALA A 125 1.30 13.82 -13.71
C ALA A 125 0.24 12.92 -14.39
N GLU A 126 0.63 12.16 -15.41
CA GLU A 126 -0.28 11.31 -16.19
C GLU A 126 -0.87 10.18 -15.35
N LEU A 127 -0.01 9.40 -14.71
CA LEU A 127 -0.48 8.25 -13.92
C LEU A 127 -1.16 8.70 -12.62
N PHE A 128 -0.69 9.81 -12.03
CA PHE A 128 -1.33 10.43 -10.87
C PHE A 128 -2.79 10.82 -11.16
N ALA A 129 -3.08 11.30 -12.38
CA ALA A 129 -4.43 11.66 -12.81
C ALA A 129 -5.37 10.45 -13.01
N CYS A 130 -4.85 9.22 -13.03
CA CYS A 130 -5.67 8.01 -13.07
C CYS A 130 -6.45 7.77 -11.77
N PHE A 131 -5.98 8.30 -10.64
CA PHE A 131 -6.62 8.10 -9.34
C PHE A 131 -7.77 9.09 -9.13
N ASP A 132 -8.96 8.56 -8.88
CA ASP A 132 -10.17 9.34 -8.59
C ASP A 132 -10.15 9.90 -7.15
N TYR A 133 -9.54 9.16 -6.23
CA TYR A 133 -9.42 9.54 -4.83
C TYR A 133 -8.00 9.28 -4.32
N MET A 134 -7.48 10.24 -3.55
CA MET A 134 -6.16 10.12 -2.95
C MET A 134 -6.17 10.67 -1.53
N GLU A 135 -5.99 9.78 -0.56
CA GLU A 135 -5.88 10.09 0.86
C GLU A 135 -4.43 9.83 1.31
N CYS A 136 -3.66 10.90 1.32
CA CYS A 136 -2.25 10.90 1.73
C CYS A 136 -2.12 11.22 3.23
N ASN A 137 -0.90 11.06 3.79
CA ASN A 137 -0.60 11.29 5.20
C ASN A 137 -1.48 10.47 6.15
N ALA A 138 -1.91 9.28 5.72
CA ALA A 138 -2.60 8.35 6.60
C ALA A 138 -1.69 7.92 7.76
N SER A 139 -2.30 7.55 8.88
CA SER A 139 -1.55 7.05 10.02
C SER A 139 -0.85 5.74 9.70
N ILE A 140 0.43 5.60 10.07
CA ILE A 140 1.16 4.33 10.02
C ILE A 140 0.57 3.24 10.93
N TYR A 141 -0.35 3.61 11.81
CA TYR A 141 -1.04 2.70 12.72
C TYR A 141 -2.45 2.32 12.26
N GLY A 142 -2.90 2.81 11.11
CA GLY A 142 -4.16 2.40 10.51
C GLY A 142 -4.74 3.41 9.54
N LYS A 143 -5.36 2.87 8.50
CA LYS A 143 -5.93 3.59 7.35
C LYS A 143 -7.46 3.59 7.35
N VAL A 144 -8.08 3.15 8.45
CA VAL A 144 -9.53 2.87 8.54
C VAL A 144 -10.41 4.05 8.14
N ARG A 145 -10.07 5.25 8.63
CA ARG A 145 -10.85 6.47 8.36
C ARG A 145 -10.78 6.89 6.91
N GLN A 146 -9.60 6.80 6.30
CA GLN A 146 -9.36 7.16 4.90
C GLN A 146 -10.11 6.20 3.97
N ILE A 147 -10.04 4.89 4.23
CA ILE A 147 -10.81 3.89 3.48
C ILE A 147 -12.31 4.18 3.58
N LYS A 148 -12.83 4.41 4.80
CA LYS A 148 -14.24 4.75 5.01
C LYS A 148 -14.66 6.00 4.23
N LYS A 149 -13.81 7.03 4.20
CA LYS A 149 -14.06 8.26 3.46
C LYS A 149 -14.13 8.02 1.94
N ILE A 150 -13.22 7.19 1.40
CA ILE A 150 -13.25 6.79 -0.02
C ILE A 150 -14.52 6.01 -0.32
N MET A 151 -14.87 5.03 0.49
CA MET A 151 -16.12 4.24 0.32
C MET A 151 -17.36 5.13 0.28
N GLN A 152 -17.45 6.10 1.17
CA GLN A 152 -18.57 7.06 1.20
C GLN A 152 -18.62 7.95 -0.04
N ARG A 153 -17.46 8.43 -0.52
CA ARG A 153 -17.36 9.33 -1.67
C ARG A 153 -17.60 8.63 -3.01
N SER A 154 -17.14 7.38 -3.13
CA SER A 154 -17.32 6.58 -4.34
C SER A 154 -18.73 6.02 -4.49
N GLY A 155 -19.49 5.92 -3.40
CA GLY A 155 -20.80 5.25 -3.39
C GLY A 155 -20.74 3.73 -3.59
N CYS A 156 -19.55 3.14 -3.67
CA CYS A 156 -19.39 1.70 -3.87
C CYS A 156 -19.72 0.91 -2.59
N GLY A 157 -20.42 -0.20 -2.76
CA GLY A 157 -20.67 -1.14 -1.67
C GLY A 157 -19.39 -1.91 -1.28
N ALA A 158 -19.36 -2.43 -0.05
CA ALA A 158 -18.20 -3.16 0.46
C ALA A 158 -17.81 -4.38 -0.39
N HIS A 159 -18.78 -5.08 -0.95
CA HIS A 159 -18.57 -6.24 -1.84
C HIS A 159 -18.01 -5.87 -3.22
N GLN A 160 -18.10 -4.59 -3.61
CA GLN A 160 -17.60 -4.05 -4.87
C GLN A 160 -16.19 -3.45 -4.74
N ALA A 161 -15.63 -3.41 -3.53
CA ALA A 161 -14.35 -2.79 -3.24
C ALA A 161 -13.29 -3.83 -2.86
N LEU A 162 -12.07 -3.60 -3.35
CA LEU A 162 -10.87 -4.32 -2.97
C LEU A 162 -9.82 -3.34 -2.43
N TYR A 163 -9.19 -3.69 -1.32
CA TYR A 163 -7.98 -3.03 -0.85
C TYR A 163 -6.75 -3.87 -1.19
N VAL A 164 -5.75 -3.27 -1.80
CA VAL A 164 -4.48 -3.91 -2.17
C VAL A 164 -3.36 -3.26 -1.36
N GLY A 165 -2.58 -4.04 -0.63
CA GLY A 165 -1.47 -3.54 0.17
C GLY A 165 -0.52 -4.66 0.59
N ASP A 166 0.65 -4.29 1.08
CA ASP A 166 1.76 -5.18 1.41
C ASP A 166 2.04 -5.28 2.91
N GLN A 167 1.24 -4.59 3.74
CA GLN A 167 1.46 -4.56 5.17
C GLN A 167 0.31 -5.15 5.97
N ILE A 168 0.63 -5.66 7.17
CA ILE A 168 -0.34 -6.15 8.15
C ILE A 168 -1.44 -5.12 8.42
N ILE A 169 -1.08 -3.84 8.49
CA ILE A 169 -2.00 -2.75 8.79
C ILE A 169 -3.04 -2.54 7.67
N ASP A 170 -2.70 -2.88 6.43
CA ASP A 170 -3.58 -2.79 5.28
C ASP A 170 -4.71 -3.81 5.39
N ILE A 171 -4.34 -5.07 5.67
CA ILE A 171 -5.30 -6.16 5.90
C ILE A 171 -6.25 -5.81 7.03
N GLN A 172 -5.70 -5.36 8.16
CA GLN A 172 -6.49 -4.97 9.34
C GLN A 172 -7.43 -3.80 9.05
N SER A 173 -6.98 -2.82 8.26
CA SER A 173 -7.78 -1.65 7.89
C SER A 173 -8.91 -2.00 6.92
N ALA A 174 -8.63 -2.89 5.96
CA ALA A 174 -9.64 -3.44 5.06
C ALA A 174 -10.72 -4.22 5.83
N HIS A 175 -10.33 -5.11 6.73
CA HIS A 175 -11.26 -5.90 7.56
C HIS A 175 -12.17 -5.02 8.43
N LYS A 176 -11.62 -3.96 9.05
CA LYS A 176 -12.43 -3.02 9.85
C LYS A 176 -13.46 -2.26 9.00
N ASN A 177 -13.20 -2.09 7.72
CA ASN A 177 -14.15 -1.51 6.76
C ASN A 177 -15.04 -2.56 6.06
N LYS A 178 -14.88 -3.85 6.40
CA LYS A 178 -15.62 -4.98 5.81
C LYS A 178 -15.46 -5.09 4.29
N ILE A 179 -14.34 -4.63 3.74
CA ILE A 179 -13.98 -4.78 2.33
C ILE A 179 -12.97 -5.92 2.17
N ARG A 180 -12.92 -6.51 0.98
CA ARG A 180 -11.94 -7.53 0.66
C ARG A 180 -10.52 -6.95 0.66
N SER A 181 -9.54 -7.77 1.03
CA SER A 181 -8.11 -7.42 1.03
C SER A 181 -7.31 -8.39 0.17
N ALA A 182 -6.46 -7.84 -0.69
CA ALA A 182 -5.39 -8.55 -1.39
C ALA A 182 -4.06 -8.12 -0.78
N ALA A 183 -3.36 -9.07 -0.16
CA ALA A 183 -2.02 -8.86 0.35
C ALA A 183 -1.00 -9.20 -0.73
N VAL A 184 -0.12 -8.28 -1.04
CA VAL A 184 0.97 -8.48 -2.00
C VAL A 184 2.27 -8.79 -1.25
N THR A 185 3.08 -9.74 -1.78
CA THR A 185 4.24 -10.28 -1.04
C THR A 185 5.58 -9.67 -1.44
N TRP A 186 5.58 -8.79 -2.44
CA TRP A 186 6.80 -8.13 -2.92
C TRP A 186 7.20 -6.87 -2.13
N GLY A 187 6.38 -6.44 -1.15
CA GLY A 187 6.61 -5.22 -0.35
C GLY A 187 7.29 -5.45 1.00
N PHE A 188 6.84 -4.71 2.00
CA PHE A 188 7.50 -4.59 3.32
C PHE A 188 7.35 -5.83 4.20
N ASN A 189 6.14 -6.37 4.37
CA ASN A 189 5.96 -7.53 5.23
C ASN A 189 6.14 -8.84 4.48
N HIS A 190 6.72 -9.84 5.16
CA HIS A 190 6.80 -11.20 4.64
C HIS A 190 5.44 -11.87 4.51
N GLU A 191 5.30 -12.77 3.53
CA GLU A 191 4.09 -13.56 3.33
C GLU A 191 3.60 -14.25 4.60
N ALA A 192 4.51 -14.88 5.35
CA ALA A 192 4.15 -15.58 6.59
C ALA A 192 3.51 -14.65 7.63
N ALA A 193 3.90 -13.37 7.67
CA ALA A 193 3.31 -12.36 8.53
C ALA A 193 1.93 -11.93 8.02
N LEU A 194 1.82 -11.66 6.72
CA LEU A 194 0.56 -11.30 6.08
C LEU A 194 -0.50 -12.39 6.24
N ARG A 195 -0.12 -13.66 5.99
CA ARG A 195 -0.98 -14.83 6.09
C ARG A 195 -1.62 -15.00 7.47
N ARG A 196 -0.91 -14.68 8.55
CA ARG A 196 -1.44 -14.73 9.93
C ARG A 196 -2.59 -13.75 10.19
N HIS A 197 -2.75 -12.74 9.34
CA HIS A 197 -3.82 -11.76 9.43
C HIS A 197 -4.99 -12.04 8.48
N HIS A 198 -5.03 -13.24 7.87
CA HIS A 198 -6.13 -13.76 7.07
C HIS A 198 -6.61 -12.79 5.97
N PRO A 199 -5.73 -12.32 5.06
CA PRO A 199 -6.19 -11.59 3.89
C PRO A 199 -7.09 -12.47 3.04
N HIS A 200 -8.01 -11.89 2.27
CA HIS A 200 -8.86 -12.67 1.37
C HIS A 200 -8.07 -13.29 0.22
N MET A 201 -6.97 -12.64 -0.17
CA MET A 201 -6.06 -13.11 -1.22
C MET A 201 -4.63 -12.79 -0.84
N ILE A 202 -3.68 -13.66 -1.26
CA ILE A 202 -2.24 -13.40 -1.23
C ILE A 202 -1.76 -13.52 -2.68
N LEU A 203 -1.05 -12.50 -3.14
CA LEU A 203 -0.60 -12.37 -4.51
C LEU A 203 0.92 -12.17 -4.53
N HIS A 204 1.60 -12.89 -5.43
CA HIS A 204 3.05 -12.92 -5.48
C HIS A 204 3.64 -12.07 -6.61
N THR A 205 2.80 -11.70 -7.59
CA THR A 205 3.23 -10.91 -8.75
C THR A 205 2.17 -9.90 -9.17
N VAL A 206 2.60 -8.83 -9.84
CA VAL A 206 1.68 -7.87 -10.47
C VAL A 206 0.81 -8.55 -11.53
N THR A 207 1.32 -9.62 -12.18
CA THR A 207 0.55 -10.42 -13.13
C THR A 207 -0.63 -11.13 -12.45
N GLU A 208 -0.43 -11.74 -11.28
CA GLU A 208 -1.52 -12.34 -10.50
C GLU A 208 -2.53 -11.27 -10.06
N LEU A 209 -2.06 -10.11 -9.61
CA LEU A 209 -2.93 -8.99 -9.26
C LEU A 209 -3.78 -8.55 -10.46
N ARG A 210 -3.17 -8.46 -11.65
CA ARG A 210 -3.88 -8.17 -12.90
C ARG A 210 -4.95 -9.22 -13.20
N GLN A 211 -4.63 -10.50 -13.06
CA GLN A 211 -5.59 -11.58 -13.30
C GLN A 211 -6.81 -11.43 -12.36
N VAL A 212 -6.60 -11.26 -11.07
CA VAL A 212 -7.68 -11.08 -10.08
C VAL A 212 -8.54 -9.85 -10.39
N LEU A 213 -7.94 -8.76 -10.84
CA LEU A 213 -8.67 -7.51 -11.11
C LEU A 213 -9.39 -7.50 -12.46
N MET A 214 -8.94 -8.32 -13.41
CA MET A 214 -9.47 -8.37 -14.79
C MET A 214 -10.34 -9.61 -15.04
N ASP A 215 -10.21 -10.66 -14.22
CA ASP A 215 -10.89 -11.94 -14.48
C ASP A 215 -12.36 -11.91 -14.02
N ARG A 216 -13.25 -12.16 -14.97
CA ARG A 216 -14.70 -12.18 -14.80
C ARG A 216 -15.23 -13.40 -14.02
N SER A 217 -14.41 -14.44 -13.87
CA SER A 217 -14.86 -15.71 -13.26
C SER A 217 -14.95 -15.64 -11.73
N MET A 218 -14.25 -14.69 -11.11
CA MET A 218 -14.16 -14.55 -9.66
C MET A 218 -15.35 -13.82 -9.00
N SER A 219 -16.28 -13.26 -9.78
CA SER A 219 -17.44 -12.51 -9.25
C SER A 219 -18.58 -13.37 -8.73
N ASN A 220 -18.54 -14.70 -8.92
CA ASN A 220 -19.67 -15.61 -8.64
C ASN A 220 -19.46 -16.55 -7.44
N SER A 221 -18.41 -16.38 -6.63
CA SER A 221 -18.18 -17.19 -5.42
C SER A 221 -18.28 -16.31 -4.17
N ALA A 222 -19.51 -15.94 -3.82
CA ALA A 222 -19.88 -15.36 -2.54
C ALA A 222 -21.15 -16.02 -2.02
#